data_6130094c42cbebed50539d919610443f
#
_entry.id   6130094c42cbebed50539d919610443f
#
_cell.length_a   1.000
_cell.length_b   1.000
_cell.length_c   1.000
_cell.angle_alpha   90.00
_cell.angle_beta   90.00
_cell.angle_gamma   90.00
#
_symmetry.space_group_name_H-M   'P 1'
#
loop_
_entity.id
_entity.type
_entity.pdbx_description
1 polymer ?
#
loop_
_entity_poly.entity_id
_entity_poly.type
_entity_poly.pdbx_seq_one_letter_code
_entity_poly.pdbx_strand_id
1 'polypeptide(L)'
;MFDHTKRYLTKAGGALEAIRHITLPERLKEHFGENSMWAVRKGIPFKVKSFSELIRVTAEISCHNPSIMTLYRGQRNDWENDKGTTLFPSLYRWNGEKGPGRAEMNARLNRLNKMTVALLETVEQAIKCGEIDEASVNYRQLLRRPGIAWAVLQHYGYCPTPYLDVTQSLRMACMFALDGARKQDRPCVYVLGFPFVYDKFFRDSNAELSVTRLLSAMPPVAKRAYYQEGYLVGSELGLTRYTPKHDVSQRLLAKFELTGNRAEWLRELSTFARQDVYSEDFFSQIRSQVVSKVDKSNEQLSVDLPAQPERFPSLG
;
A
#
# COMPACT_ATOMS: atom_id res chain seq x y z
N MET A 1 -8.94 34.13 15.90
CA MET A 1 -9.49 32.83 15.54
C MET A 1 -8.94 32.46 14.18
N PHE A 2 -7.89 31.71 14.19
CA PHE A 2 -7.23 30.85 13.21
C PHE A 2 -7.17 31.25 11.72
N ASP A 3 -6.18 32.07 11.38
CA ASP A 3 -5.73 32.28 9.99
C ASP A 3 -4.52 31.38 9.65
N HIS A 4 -4.58 30.10 10.04
CA HIS A 4 -3.53 29.14 9.69
C HIS A 4 -3.74 28.45 8.34
N THR A 5 -4.93 28.47 7.78
CA THR A 5 -5.27 27.77 6.52
C THR A 5 -4.72 28.47 5.27
N LYS A 6 -4.51 29.80 5.30
CA LYS A 6 -4.00 30.56 4.14
C LYS A 6 -2.50 30.40 3.86
N ARG A 7 -1.69 30.06 4.86
CA ARG A 7 -0.23 29.92 4.66
C ARG A 7 0.17 28.63 3.95
N TYR A 8 -0.66 27.59 3.98
CA TYR A 8 -0.33 26.29 3.39
C TYR A 8 -0.74 26.14 1.92
N LEU A 9 -1.65 27.00 1.43
CA LEU A 9 -2.14 26.95 0.04
C LEU A 9 -1.42 27.92 -0.91
N THR A 10 -0.62 28.87 -0.42
CA THR A 10 -0.04 29.94 -1.23
C THR A 10 1.45 29.84 -1.52
N LYS A 11 2.15 28.86 -0.97
CA LYS A 11 3.50 28.49 -1.46
C LYS A 11 3.38 27.20 -2.23
N ALA A 12 3.71 27.27 -3.50
CA ALA A 12 3.86 26.14 -4.42
C ALA A 12 5.03 25.21 -4.01
N GLY A 13 4.95 24.70 -2.79
CA GLY A 13 5.75 23.62 -2.28
C GLY A 13 4.93 22.36 -2.41
N GLY A 14 5.39 21.38 -3.17
CA GLY A 14 4.69 20.14 -3.39
C GLY A 14 4.30 19.41 -2.10
N ALA A 15 3.46 18.40 -2.18
CA ALA A 15 2.95 17.60 -1.04
C ALA A 15 4.03 17.10 -0.04
N LEU A 16 5.32 17.13 -0.42
CA LEU A 16 6.46 16.90 0.46
C LEU A 16 6.72 18.05 1.45
N GLU A 17 6.46 19.31 1.09
CA GLU A 17 6.69 20.44 2.01
C GLU A 17 5.62 20.50 3.12
N ALA A 18 4.39 20.11 2.83
CA ALA A 18 3.32 20.06 3.83
C ALA A 18 3.64 19.05 4.95
N ILE A 19 4.46 18.02 4.68
CA ILE A 19 4.80 16.96 5.64
C ILE A 19 6.14 17.22 6.35
N ARG A 20 6.95 18.18 5.90
CA ARG A 20 8.20 18.55 6.58
C ARG A 20 7.99 19.12 7.99
N HIS A 21 6.80 19.62 8.28
CA HIS A 21 6.44 20.21 9.57
C HIS A 21 5.39 19.34 10.26
N ILE A 22 5.76 18.12 10.63
CA ILE A 22 4.92 17.28 11.51
C ILE A 22 5.05 17.76 12.96
N THR A 23 3.97 17.65 13.71
CA THR A 23 3.97 17.84 15.16
C THR A 23 3.62 16.52 15.82
N LEU A 24 4.55 15.97 16.59
CA LEU A 24 4.32 14.76 17.38
C LEU A 24 3.76 15.11 18.77
N PRO A 25 2.87 14.28 19.33
CA PRO A 25 2.55 14.31 20.77
C PRO A 25 3.83 14.19 21.61
N GLU A 26 3.89 14.86 22.78
CA GLU A 26 5.12 14.98 23.56
C GLU A 26 5.77 13.62 23.84
N ARG A 27 4.99 12.62 24.24
CA ARG A 27 5.49 11.24 24.48
C ARG A 27 6.14 10.58 23.26
N LEU A 28 5.70 10.90 22.03
CA LEU A 28 6.33 10.38 20.80
C LEU A 28 7.56 11.20 20.43
N LYS A 29 7.53 12.51 20.70
CA LYS A 29 8.68 13.38 20.51
C LYS A 29 9.83 12.99 21.44
N GLU A 30 9.54 12.70 22.71
CA GLU A 30 10.52 12.16 23.65
C GLU A 30 11.08 10.80 23.20
N HIS A 31 10.21 9.91 22.69
CA HIS A 31 10.62 8.59 22.24
C HIS A 31 11.50 8.62 20.98
N PHE A 32 11.16 9.44 19.97
CA PHE A 32 11.92 9.54 18.72
C PHE A 32 13.03 10.59 18.77
N GLY A 33 13.09 11.40 19.80
CA GLY A 33 14.12 12.42 20.02
C GLY A 33 13.86 13.77 19.38
N GLU A 34 13.02 13.83 18.34
CA GLU A 34 12.68 15.09 17.65
C GLU A 34 11.38 14.98 16.81
N ASN A 35 10.83 16.15 16.44
CA ASN A 35 9.67 16.27 15.55
C ASN A 35 10.09 16.13 14.08
N SER A 36 10.59 14.96 13.68
CA SER A 36 10.95 14.74 12.28
C SER A 36 10.62 13.34 11.81
N MET A 37 10.19 13.22 10.56
CA MET A 37 9.98 11.92 9.92
C MET A 37 11.27 11.10 9.84
N TRP A 38 12.41 11.76 9.79
CA TRP A 38 13.70 11.11 9.79
C TRP A 38 14.00 10.41 11.11
N ALA A 39 13.72 11.08 12.25
CA ALA A 39 13.86 10.49 13.58
C ALA A 39 12.90 9.30 13.76
N VAL A 40 11.64 9.44 13.35
CA VAL A 40 10.65 8.33 13.35
C VAL A 40 11.14 7.16 12.50
N ARG A 41 11.66 7.44 11.31
CA ARG A 41 12.14 6.40 10.40
C ARG A 41 13.31 5.62 10.97
N LYS A 42 14.26 6.29 11.62
CA LYS A 42 15.45 5.68 12.24
C LYS A 42 15.22 5.11 13.63
N GLY A 43 14.26 5.66 14.36
CA GLY A 43 13.95 5.25 15.73
C GLY A 43 13.38 3.83 15.77
N ILE A 44 13.37 3.24 16.95
CA ILE A 44 12.65 1.98 17.20
C ILE A 44 11.14 2.24 17.26
N PRO A 45 10.27 1.28 16.88
CA PRO A 45 8.83 1.46 17.02
C PRO A 45 8.41 1.71 18.47
N PHE A 46 7.46 2.64 18.66
CA PHE A 46 6.86 2.89 19.98
C PHE A 46 5.97 1.71 20.38
N LYS A 47 6.18 1.13 21.55
CA LYS A 47 5.45 -0.06 22.00
C LYS A 47 4.08 0.32 22.55
N VAL A 48 3.04 -0.35 22.05
CA VAL A 48 1.65 -0.24 22.53
C VAL A 48 1.12 -1.60 22.93
N LYS A 49 0.30 -1.65 23.99
CA LYS A 49 -0.18 -2.90 24.57
C LYS A 49 -1.67 -3.19 24.30
N SER A 50 -2.43 -2.22 23.81
CA SER A 50 -3.85 -2.36 23.53
C SER A 50 -4.29 -1.50 22.35
N PHE A 51 -5.40 -1.86 21.71
CA PHE A 51 -6.01 -1.07 20.64
C PHE A 51 -6.50 0.29 21.15
N SER A 52 -7.02 0.36 22.37
CA SER A 52 -7.41 1.61 23.00
C SER A 52 -6.25 2.58 23.18
N GLU A 53 -5.07 2.09 23.57
CA GLU A 53 -3.86 2.91 23.65
C GLU A 53 -3.45 3.42 22.28
N LEU A 54 -3.43 2.55 21.27
CA LEU A 54 -3.08 2.90 19.91
C LEU A 54 -4.03 3.95 19.32
N ILE A 55 -5.35 3.80 19.49
CA ILE A 55 -6.34 4.80 19.06
C ILE A 55 -6.04 6.16 19.67
N ARG A 56 -5.77 6.22 20.98
CA ARG A 56 -5.51 7.48 21.68
C ARG A 56 -4.29 8.20 21.10
N VAL A 57 -3.18 7.46 20.91
CA VAL A 57 -1.96 8.06 20.36
C VAL A 57 -2.14 8.51 18.92
N THR A 58 -2.82 7.71 18.10
CA THR A 58 -3.05 8.08 16.69
C THR A 58 -4.01 9.25 16.55
N ALA A 59 -5.02 9.35 17.41
CA ALA A 59 -5.91 10.51 17.47
C ALA A 59 -5.13 11.79 17.83
N GLU A 60 -4.22 11.74 18.81
CA GLU A 60 -3.36 12.87 19.16
C GLU A 60 -2.48 13.30 17.98
N ILE A 61 -1.88 12.34 17.21
CA ILE A 61 -1.13 12.67 16.00
C ILE A 61 -2.00 13.43 15.00
N SER A 62 -3.23 12.95 14.76
CA SER A 62 -4.17 13.59 13.82
C SER A 62 -4.59 14.98 14.29
N CYS A 63 -4.86 15.17 15.59
CA CYS A 63 -5.19 16.46 16.18
C CYS A 63 -4.07 17.50 16.03
N HIS A 64 -2.82 17.06 16.17
CA HIS A 64 -1.66 17.96 16.00
C HIS A 64 -1.34 18.26 14.53
N ASN A 65 -1.88 17.49 13.59
CA ASN A 65 -1.61 17.62 12.15
C ASN A 65 -2.92 17.70 11.33
N PRO A 66 -3.81 18.66 11.57
CA PRO A 66 -5.16 18.70 11.01
C PRO A 66 -5.19 18.94 9.48
N SER A 67 -4.09 19.37 8.89
CA SER A 67 -3.94 19.54 7.43
C SER A 67 -3.45 18.28 6.70
N ILE A 68 -3.19 17.19 7.43
CA ILE A 68 -2.64 15.94 6.90
C ILE A 68 -3.67 14.83 7.08
N MET A 69 -3.98 14.12 5.99
CA MET A 69 -4.73 12.88 6.06
C MET A 69 -3.82 11.76 6.56
N THR A 70 -4.20 11.11 7.66
CA THR A 70 -3.49 9.95 8.19
C THR A 70 -4.01 8.67 7.56
N LEU A 71 -3.11 7.85 7.02
CA LEU A 71 -3.38 6.49 6.57
C LEU A 71 -2.47 5.52 7.32
N TYR A 72 -2.92 4.28 7.41
CA TYR A 72 -2.27 3.25 8.21
C TYR A 72 -1.81 2.08 7.36
N ARG A 73 -0.73 1.43 7.80
CA ARG A 73 -0.27 0.17 7.23
C ARG A 73 0.18 -0.77 8.32
N GLY A 74 -0.31 -2.02 8.30
CA GLY A 74 0.16 -3.09 9.17
C GLY A 74 1.16 -3.99 8.47
N GLN A 75 2.20 -4.40 9.18
CA GLN A 75 3.18 -5.39 8.75
C GLN A 75 3.62 -6.27 9.92
N ARG A 76 4.00 -7.52 9.64
CA ARG A 76 4.45 -8.48 10.67
C ARG A 76 5.77 -8.10 11.32
N ASN A 77 6.60 -7.33 10.61
CA ASN A 77 7.92 -6.86 11.07
C ASN A 77 8.20 -5.47 10.53
N ASP A 78 9.02 -4.72 11.25
CA ASP A 78 9.61 -3.48 10.74
C ASP A 78 10.82 -3.84 9.85
N TRP A 79 10.69 -3.57 8.55
CA TRP A 79 11.76 -3.82 7.58
C TRP A 79 12.62 -2.57 7.46
N GLU A 80 13.90 -2.71 7.75
CA GLU A 80 14.85 -1.61 7.82
C GLU A 80 16.05 -1.82 6.89
N ASN A 81 16.68 -0.72 6.51
CA ASN A 81 18.01 -0.67 5.93
C ASN A 81 18.88 0.31 6.72
N ASP A 82 20.07 0.67 6.20
CA ASP A 82 21.00 1.66 6.79
C ASP A 82 20.35 3.04 7.06
N LYS A 83 19.24 3.36 6.39
CA LYS A 83 18.47 4.62 6.54
C LYS A 83 17.23 4.47 7.45
N GLY A 84 17.03 3.32 8.06
CA GLY A 84 15.88 2.98 8.92
C GLY A 84 14.75 2.27 8.16
N THR A 85 13.51 2.37 8.67
CA THR A 85 12.32 1.72 8.10
C THR A 85 12.16 1.98 6.61
N THR A 86 11.80 0.93 5.85
CA THR A 86 11.53 0.98 4.42
C THR A 86 10.13 0.50 4.08
N LEU A 87 9.44 1.25 3.21
CA LEU A 87 8.08 0.94 2.73
C LEU A 87 8.02 1.04 1.21
N PHE A 88 8.78 0.18 0.53
CA PHE A 88 8.74 0.13 -0.93
C PHE A 88 7.54 -0.64 -1.46
N PRO A 89 6.84 -0.12 -2.49
CA PRO A 89 5.94 -0.93 -3.31
C PRO A 89 6.62 -2.17 -3.86
N SER A 90 5.86 -3.24 -4.10
CA SER A 90 6.39 -4.56 -4.47
C SER A 90 7.24 -4.54 -5.75
N LEU A 91 6.93 -3.66 -6.70
CA LEU A 91 7.69 -3.48 -7.94
C LEU A 91 9.17 -3.12 -7.68
N TYR A 92 9.44 -2.36 -6.60
CA TYR A 92 10.76 -1.82 -6.28
C TYR A 92 11.48 -2.61 -5.18
N ARG A 93 10.86 -3.65 -4.60
CA ARG A 93 11.50 -4.47 -3.56
C ARG A 93 12.62 -5.28 -4.16
N TRP A 94 13.73 -5.33 -3.43
CA TRP A 94 14.92 -6.06 -3.81
C TRP A 94 15.62 -6.63 -2.58
N ASN A 95 16.28 -7.78 -2.73
CA ASN A 95 16.99 -8.44 -1.63
C ASN A 95 18.47 -8.02 -1.55
N GLY A 96 18.91 -7.06 -2.36
CA GLY A 96 20.28 -6.57 -2.42
C GLY A 96 20.40 -5.12 -1.94
N GLU A 97 21.63 -4.63 -1.80
CA GLU A 97 21.94 -3.30 -1.27
C GLU A 97 21.53 -2.15 -2.21
N LYS A 98 21.54 -2.37 -3.52
CA LYS A 98 21.42 -1.30 -4.55
C LYS A 98 20.05 -1.18 -5.22
N GLY A 99 19.07 -1.98 -4.82
CA GLY A 99 17.76 -2.06 -5.49
C GLY A 99 17.82 -2.80 -6.85
N PRO A 100 16.66 -3.01 -7.52
CA PRO A 100 16.60 -3.69 -8.80
C PRO A 100 17.30 -2.89 -9.89
N GLY A 101 18.11 -3.56 -10.69
CA GLY A 101 18.76 -2.96 -11.87
C GLY A 101 17.76 -2.65 -12.99
N ARG A 102 18.22 -1.90 -14.02
CA ARG A 102 17.35 -1.47 -15.13
C ARG A 102 16.72 -2.64 -15.90
N ALA A 103 17.48 -3.71 -16.13
CA ALA A 103 16.97 -4.90 -16.83
C ALA A 103 15.85 -5.58 -16.01
N GLU A 104 16.05 -5.76 -14.73
CA GLU A 104 15.05 -6.32 -13.81
C GLU A 104 13.80 -5.43 -13.72
N MET A 105 13.96 -4.11 -13.63
CA MET A 105 12.83 -3.17 -13.64
C MET A 105 12.02 -3.28 -14.92
N ASN A 106 12.70 -3.36 -16.10
CA ASN A 106 12.03 -3.54 -17.37
C ASN A 106 11.27 -4.87 -17.44
N ALA A 107 11.85 -5.96 -16.95
CA ALA A 107 11.19 -7.27 -16.90
C ALA A 107 9.90 -7.23 -16.03
N ARG A 108 9.98 -6.60 -14.85
CA ARG A 108 8.83 -6.42 -13.95
C ARG A 108 7.73 -5.56 -14.57
N LEU A 109 8.09 -4.48 -15.25
CA LEU A 109 7.13 -3.62 -15.95
C LEU A 109 6.50 -4.32 -17.15
N ASN A 110 7.25 -5.10 -17.91
CA ASN A 110 6.71 -5.92 -18.99
C ASN A 110 5.71 -6.93 -18.44
N ARG A 111 6.02 -7.58 -17.31
CA ARG A 111 5.07 -8.48 -16.63
C ARG A 111 3.81 -7.75 -16.17
N LEU A 112 3.93 -6.57 -15.56
CA LEU A 112 2.80 -5.74 -15.16
C LEU A 112 1.91 -5.38 -16.35
N ASN A 113 2.49 -5.00 -17.49
CA ASN A 113 1.75 -4.68 -18.71
C ASN A 113 1.03 -5.92 -19.25
N LYS A 114 1.71 -7.08 -19.34
CA LYS A 114 1.08 -8.35 -19.76
C LYS A 114 -0.08 -8.74 -18.84
N MET A 115 0.09 -8.61 -17.52
CA MET A 115 -0.97 -8.86 -16.54
C MET A 115 -2.15 -7.91 -16.72
N THR A 116 -1.90 -6.65 -17.05
CA THR A 116 -2.95 -5.67 -17.31
C THR A 116 -3.77 -6.06 -18.54
N VAL A 117 -3.13 -6.44 -19.63
CA VAL A 117 -3.80 -6.91 -20.86
C VAL A 117 -4.60 -8.17 -20.57
N ALA A 118 -3.99 -9.18 -19.93
CA ALA A 118 -4.67 -10.44 -19.60
C ALA A 118 -5.88 -10.25 -18.67
N LEU A 119 -5.79 -9.31 -17.71
CA LEU A 119 -6.92 -8.93 -16.86
C LEU A 119 -8.07 -8.36 -17.69
N LEU A 120 -7.79 -7.38 -18.57
CA LEU A 120 -8.80 -6.72 -19.39
C LEU A 120 -9.46 -7.70 -20.36
N GLU A 121 -8.71 -8.57 -21.01
CA GLU A 121 -9.22 -9.62 -21.89
C GLU A 121 -10.12 -10.63 -21.13
N THR A 122 -9.71 -11.01 -19.91
CA THR A 122 -10.49 -11.95 -19.09
C THR A 122 -11.80 -11.33 -18.63
N VAL A 123 -11.77 -10.06 -18.20
CA VAL A 123 -12.98 -9.31 -17.85
C VAL A 123 -13.91 -9.14 -19.06
N GLU A 124 -13.36 -8.77 -20.22
CA GLU A 124 -14.14 -8.63 -21.46
C GLU A 124 -14.81 -9.94 -21.85
N GLN A 125 -14.08 -11.06 -21.74
CA GLN A 125 -14.65 -12.38 -22.02
C GLN A 125 -15.78 -12.74 -21.06
N ALA A 126 -15.61 -12.50 -19.76
CA ALA A 126 -16.64 -12.75 -18.75
C ALA A 126 -17.91 -11.92 -19.01
N ILE A 127 -17.77 -10.66 -19.46
CA ILE A 127 -18.91 -9.82 -19.88
C ILE A 127 -19.60 -10.43 -21.12
N LYS A 128 -18.85 -10.83 -22.14
CA LYS A 128 -19.39 -11.43 -23.37
C LYS A 128 -20.13 -12.75 -23.09
N CYS A 129 -19.67 -13.53 -22.13
CA CYS A 129 -20.31 -14.78 -21.72
C CYS A 129 -21.48 -14.57 -20.74
N GLY A 130 -21.76 -13.35 -20.30
CA GLY A 130 -22.83 -13.06 -19.35
C GLY A 130 -22.53 -13.49 -17.91
N GLU A 131 -21.27 -13.80 -17.59
CA GLU A 131 -20.85 -14.14 -16.22
C GLU A 131 -20.88 -12.95 -15.28
N ILE A 132 -20.70 -11.74 -15.84
CA ILE A 132 -20.74 -10.48 -15.09
C ILE A 132 -21.24 -9.36 -16.01
N ASP A 133 -21.95 -8.38 -15.45
CA ASP A 133 -22.36 -7.20 -16.20
C ASP A 133 -21.27 -6.11 -16.25
N GLU A 134 -21.25 -5.35 -17.34
CA GLU A 134 -20.25 -4.29 -17.59
C GLU A 134 -20.23 -3.21 -16.50
N ALA A 135 -21.40 -2.87 -15.93
CA ALA A 135 -21.51 -1.83 -14.91
C ALA A 135 -20.91 -2.29 -13.58
N SER A 136 -21.10 -3.55 -13.19
CA SER A 136 -20.55 -4.12 -11.96
C SER A 136 -19.04 -4.12 -11.93
N VAL A 137 -18.37 -4.33 -13.09
CA VAL A 137 -16.90 -4.25 -13.20
C VAL A 137 -16.42 -2.87 -13.60
N ASN A 138 -17.31 -1.95 -13.94
CA ASN A 138 -16.96 -0.62 -14.45
C ASN A 138 -15.89 -0.69 -15.57
N TYR A 139 -16.12 -1.58 -16.55
CA TYR A 139 -15.13 -1.98 -17.56
C TYR A 139 -14.56 -0.81 -18.34
N ARG A 140 -15.38 0.20 -18.65
CA ARG A 140 -14.91 1.42 -19.33
C ARG A 140 -13.86 2.17 -18.53
N GLN A 141 -13.95 2.20 -17.20
CA GLN A 141 -12.93 2.84 -16.37
C GLN A 141 -11.65 1.99 -16.27
N LEU A 142 -11.78 0.66 -16.15
CA LEU A 142 -10.64 -0.25 -16.22
C LEU A 142 -9.84 -0.06 -17.51
N LEU A 143 -10.54 0.02 -18.64
CA LEU A 143 -9.93 0.17 -19.96
C LEU A 143 -9.23 1.53 -20.15
N ARG A 144 -9.87 2.62 -19.69
CA ARG A 144 -9.37 4.00 -19.89
C ARG A 144 -8.32 4.44 -18.89
N ARG A 145 -8.19 3.77 -17.75
CA ARG A 145 -7.32 4.20 -16.64
C ARG A 145 -6.45 3.04 -16.16
N PRO A 146 -5.25 2.86 -16.73
CA PRO A 146 -4.34 1.78 -16.32
C PRO A 146 -4.10 1.71 -14.81
N GLY A 147 -4.07 2.85 -14.13
CA GLY A 147 -3.93 2.90 -12.67
C GLY A 147 -5.04 2.18 -11.91
N ILE A 148 -6.28 2.08 -12.45
CA ILE A 148 -7.35 1.28 -11.82
C ILE A 148 -7.10 -0.20 -12.05
N ALA A 149 -6.70 -0.61 -13.25
CA ALA A 149 -6.32 -2.00 -13.52
C ALA A 149 -5.15 -2.43 -12.62
N TRP A 150 -4.13 -1.58 -12.47
CA TRP A 150 -3.02 -1.84 -11.53
C TRP A 150 -3.47 -1.88 -10.07
N ALA A 151 -4.50 -1.10 -9.70
CA ALA A 151 -5.09 -1.17 -8.38
C ALA A 151 -5.72 -2.55 -8.13
N VAL A 152 -6.44 -3.11 -9.11
CA VAL A 152 -6.96 -4.48 -9.04
C VAL A 152 -5.79 -5.47 -8.91
N LEU A 153 -4.80 -5.39 -9.80
CA LEU A 153 -3.65 -6.30 -9.79
C LEU A 153 -2.91 -6.29 -8.44
N GLN A 154 -2.73 -5.10 -7.84
CA GLN A 154 -2.11 -4.94 -6.53
C GLN A 154 -2.97 -5.55 -5.42
N HIS A 155 -4.22 -5.13 -5.34
CA HIS A 155 -5.10 -5.44 -4.22
C HIS A 155 -5.47 -6.93 -4.13
N TYR A 156 -5.48 -7.61 -5.27
CA TYR A 156 -5.70 -9.06 -5.37
C TYR A 156 -4.40 -9.88 -5.52
N GLY A 157 -3.24 -9.23 -5.49
CA GLY A 157 -1.95 -9.90 -5.50
C GLY A 157 -1.63 -10.66 -6.77
N TYR A 158 -1.96 -10.12 -7.95
CA TYR A 158 -1.67 -10.76 -9.24
C TYR A 158 -0.18 -10.68 -9.59
N CYS A 159 0.42 -9.52 -9.43
CA CYS A 159 1.83 -9.28 -9.71
C CYS A 159 2.35 -8.06 -8.92
N PRO A 160 3.68 -7.86 -8.84
CA PRO A 160 4.26 -6.64 -8.31
C PRO A 160 3.81 -5.40 -9.05
N THR A 161 3.44 -4.33 -8.30
CA THR A 161 2.99 -3.05 -8.84
C THR A 161 3.74 -1.87 -8.19
N PRO A 162 3.66 -0.65 -8.77
CA PRO A 162 4.27 0.54 -8.19
C PRO A 162 3.48 1.11 -6.99
N TYR A 163 2.54 0.35 -6.44
CA TYR A 163 1.68 0.77 -5.35
C TYR A 163 1.92 -0.02 -4.07
N LEU A 164 1.64 0.64 -2.97
CA LEU A 164 1.62 0.08 -1.62
C LEU A 164 0.19 0.21 -1.08
N ASP A 165 -0.36 -0.90 -0.56
CA ASP A 165 -1.66 -0.88 0.12
C ASP A 165 -1.53 -0.21 1.48
N VAL A 166 -2.43 0.74 1.73
CA VAL A 166 -2.63 1.40 3.01
C VAL A 166 -4.13 1.51 3.27
N THR A 167 -4.55 1.78 4.48
CA THR A 167 -5.95 1.86 4.86
C THR A 167 -6.21 3.10 5.73
N GLN A 168 -7.42 3.62 5.70
CA GLN A 168 -7.86 4.63 6.67
C GLN A 168 -8.32 3.99 7.99
N SER A 169 -8.52 2.68 8.02
CA SER A 169 -8.95 1.94 9.21
C SER A 169 -7.74 1.47 10.02
N LEU A 170 -7.54 2.07 11.19
CA LEU A 170 -6.50 1.64 12.13
C LEU A 170 -6.70 0.18 12.54
N ARG A 171 -7.96 -0.25 12.68
CA ARG A 171 -8.33 -1.63 12.98
C ARG A 171 -7.84 -2.59 11.91
N MET A 172 -8.06 -2.26 10.63
CA MET A 172 -7.57 -3.07 9.51
C MET A 172 -6.05 -3.16 9.46
N ALA A 173 -5.35 -2.05 9.73
CA ALA A 173 -3.89 -2.08 9.81
C ALA A 173 -3.40 -3.02 10.94
N CYS A 174 -4.04 -3.01 12.11
CA CYS A 174 -3.72 -3.96 13.18
C CYS A 174 -3.98 -5.41 12.77
N MET A 175 -5.10 -5.67 12.10
CA MET A 175 -5.41 -7.03 11.59
C MET A 175 -4.34 -7.50 10.61
N PHE A 176 -3.91 -6.67 9.66
CA PHE A 176 -2.83 -7.02 8.71
C PHE A 176 -1.48 -7.25 9.40
N ALA A 177 -1.17 -6.48 10.46
CA ALA A 177 0.04 -6.68 11.24
C ALA A 177 0.04 -8.03 11.97
N LEU A 178 -1.12 -8.44 12.50
CA LEU A 178 -1.28 -9.63 13.32
C LEU A 178 -1.61 -10.88 12.47
N ASP A 179 -2.14 -10.72 11.25
CA ASP A 179 -2.52 -11.88 10.42
C ASP A 179 -1.31 -12.71 10.03
N GLY A 180 -1.33 -13.99 10.41
CA GLY A 180 -0.24 -14.93 10.17
C GLY A 180 1.09 -14.58 10.87
N ALA A 181 1.13 -13.58 11.78
CA ALA A 181 2.34 -13.28 12.54
C ALA A 181 2.74 -14.46 13.43
N ARG A 182 4.03 -14.80 13.45
CA ARG A 182 4.62 -15.87 14.25
C ARG A 182 5.03 -15.33 15.63
N LYS A 183 5.40 -16.20 16.54
CA LYS A 183 5.83 -15.81 17.91
C LYS A 183 7.07 -14.90 17.91
N GLN A 184 7.98 -15.08 16.95
CA GLN A 184 9.20 -14.28 16.79
C GLN A 184 8.98 -12.97 16.04
N ASP A 185 7.83 -12.78 15.37
CA ASP A 185 7.55 -11.57 14.63
C ASP A 185 7.24 -10.40 15.57
N ARG A 186 7.53 -9.20 15.11
CA ARG A 186 7.26 -7.93 15.81
C ARG A 186 6.24 -7.12 15.01
N PRO A 187 4.93 -7.41 15.18
CA PRO A 187 3.88 -6.75 14.40
C PRO A 187 3.93 -5.24 14.57
N CYS A 188 3.99 -4.53 13.45
CA CYS A 188 4.11 -3.08 13.42
C CYS A 188 2.95 -2.44 12.67
N VAL A 189 2.49 -1.29 13.19
CA VAL A 189 1.56 -0.38 12.52
C VAL A 189 2.25 0.93 12.25
N TYR A 190 2.21 1.37 10.99
CA TYR A 190 2.74 2.64 10.54
C TYR A 190 1.62 3.66 10.37
N VAL A 191 1.85 4.86 10.84
CA VAL A 191 1.01 6.04 10.59
C VAL A 191 1.72 6.89 9.54
N LEU A 192 1.05 7.10 8.43
CA LEU A 192 1.59 7.78 7.26
C LEU A 192 0.79 9.04 6.97
N GLY A 193 1.45 10.12 6.62
CA GLY A 193 0.84 11.40 6.30
C GLY A 193 0.71 11.63 4.79
N PHE A 194 -0.49 12.02 4.35
CA PHE A 194 -0.77 12.33 2.95
C PHE A 194 -1.62 13.60 2.83
N PRO A 195 -1.63 14.26 1.66
CA PRO A 195 -2.63 15.26 1.35
C PRO A 195 -4.03 14.66 1.37
N PHE A 196 -5.05 15.45 1.71
CA PHE A 196 -6.44 15.00 1.62
C PHE A 196 -6.82 14.64 0.19
N VAL A 197 -7.46 13.49 0.04
CA VAL A 197 -8.00 13.01 -1.25
C VAL A 197 -9.50 13.21 -1.25
N TYR A 198 -9.97 14.26 -1.94
CA TYR A 198 -11.39 14.62 -1.99
C TYR A 198 -12.17 13.84 -3.07
N ASP A 199 -11.47 13.30 -4.08
CA ASP A 199 -12.05 12.48 -5.15
C ASP A 199 -11.40 11.08 -5.17
N LYS A 200 -11.32 10.45 -6.32
CA LYS A 200 -10.76 9.11 -6.53
C LYS A 200 -9.24 9.09 -6.46
N PHE A 201 -8.61 10.17 -6.94
CA PHE A 201 -7.18 10.24 -7.15
C PHE A 201 -6.62 11.58 -6.69
N PHE A 202 -5.48 11.53 -6.04
CA PHE A 202 -4.58 12.66 -5.87
C PHE A 202 -3.26 12.33 -6.57
N ARG A 203 -2.69 13.30 -7.32
CA ARG A 203 -1.39 13.18 -7.97
C ARG A 203 -0.59 14.46 -7.76
N ASP A 204 0.66 14.27 -7.40
CA ASP A 204 1.66 15.33 -7.33
C ASP A 204 2.89 14.90 -8.13
N SER A 205 3.11 15.55 -9.28
CA SER A 205 4.22 15.24 -10.17
C SER A 205 5.58 15.62 -9.57
N ASN A 206 5.64 16.67 -8.73
CA ASN A 206 6.87 17.11 -8.10
C ASN A 206 7.33 16.15 -7.00
N ALA A 207 6.35 15.65 -6.23
CA ALA A 207 6.59 14.65 -5.20
C ALA A 207 6.65 13.21 -5.75
N GLU A 208 6.39 13.02 -7.05
CA GLU A 208 6.23 11.69 -7.67
C GLU A 208 5.27 10.81 -6.86
N LEU A 209 4.15 11.41 -6.41
CA LEU A 209 3.18 10.76 -5.54
C LEU A 209 1.82 10.62 -6.22
N SER A 210 1.28 9.42 -6.15
CA SER A 210 -0.12 9.12 -6.46
C SER A 210 -0.78 8.49 -5.23
N VAL A 211 -1.96 8.98 -4.87
CA VAL A 211 -2.81 8.41 -3.82
C VAL A 211 -4.17 8.10 -4.43
N THR A 212 -4.57 6.84 -4.40
CA THR A 212 -5.83 6.37 -4.96
C THR A 212 -6.74 5.88 -3.85
N ARG A 213 -7.93 6.45 -3.73
CA ARG A 213 -8.97 6.00 -2.81
C ARG A 213 -9.72 4.84 -3.44
N LEU A 214 -9.51 3.62 -2.92
CA LEU A 214 -10.09 2.41 -3.51
C LEU A 214 -11.61 2.36 -3.42
N LEU A 215 -12.19 2.84 -2.33
CA LEU A 215 -13.65 2.94 -2.11
C LEU A 215 -14.40 3.67 -3.24
N SER A 216 -13.75 4.59 -3.94
CA SER A 216 -14.35 5.36 -5.03
C SER A 216 -13.77 5.02 -6.41
N ALA A 217 -12.63 4.36 -6.47
CA ALA A 217 -11.94 4.06 -7.72
C ALA A 217 -12.16 2.63 -8.20
N MET A 218 -12.30 1.67 -7.28
CA MET A 218 -12.46 0.26 -7.60
C MET A 218 -13.85 -0.05 -8.17
N PRO A 219 -13.94 -1.07 -9.04
CA PRO A 219 -15.22 -1.60 -9.49
C PRO A 219 -16.11 -2.04 -8.33
N PRO A 220 -17.46 -1.94 -8.45
CA PRO A 220 -18.40 -2.33 -7.40
C PRO A 220 -18.24 -3.78 -6.93
N VAL A 221 -17.84 -4.70 -7.81
CA VAL A 221 -17.60 -6.12 -7.47
C VAL A 221 -16.34 -6.37 -6.66
N ALA A 222 -15.45 -5.38 -6.55
CA ALA A 222 -14.19 -5.47 -5.80
C ALA A 222 -14.43 -5.31 -4.29
N LYS A 223 -15.10 -6.28 -3.66
CA LYS A 223 -15.58 -6.22 -2.27
C LYS A 223 -14.47 -5.96 -1.26
N ARG A 224 -13.28 -6.55 -1.45
CA ARG A 224 -12.13 -6.37 -0.55
C ARG A 224 -11.78 -4.91 -0.31
N ALA A 225 -11.82 -4.08 -1.35
CA ALA A 225 -11.49 -2.65 -1.26
C ALA A 225 -12.39 -1.91 -0.25
N TYR A 226 -13.67 -2.31 -0.17
CA TYR A 226 -14.65 -1.72 0.74
C TYR A 226 -14.44 -2.19 2.17
N TYR A 227 -14.27 -3.50 2.42
CA TYR A 227 -14.02 -4.03 3.76
C TYR A 227 -12.71 -3.52 4.36
N GLN A 228 -11.69 -3.34 3.52
CA GLN A 228 -10.37 -2.91 3.97
C GLN A 228 -10.23 -1.38 4.05
N GLU A 229 -11.26 -0.61 3.67
CA GLU A 229 -11.20 0.87 3.61
C GLU A 229 -9.90 1.36 2.98
N GLY A 230 -9.59 0.73 1.82
CA GLY A 230 -8.26 0.74 1.22
C GLY A 230 -7.93 2.00 0.45
N TYR A 231 -6.64 2.32 0.47
CA TYR A 231 -5.98 3.27 -0.42
C TYR A 231 -4.74 2.62 -1.03
N LEU A 232 -4.37 3.09 -2.21
CA LEU A 232 -3.06 2.79 -2.79
C LEU A 232 -2.21 4.05 -2.85
N VAL A 233 -0.96 3.90 -2.45
CA VAL A 233 0.02 4.98 -2.49
C VAL A 233 1.25 4.53 -3.25
N GLY A 234 1.82 5.41 -4.07
CA GLY A 234 3.00 5.09 -4.87
C GLY A 234 3.27 6.14 -5.92
N SER A 235 3.97 5.77 -6.98
CA SER A 235 4.24 6.65 -8.10
C SER A 235 4.00 5.93 -9.43
N GLU A 236 3.32 6.61 -10.34
CA GLU A 236 3.18 6.19 -11.74
C GLU A 236 4.28 6.79 -12.64
N LEU A 237 5.12 7.65 -12.07
CA LEU A 237 6.21 8.33 -12.75
C LEU A 237 7.54 7.60 -12.53
N GLY A 238 8.43 7.66 -13.51
CA GLY A 238 9.77 7.11 -13.37
C GLY A 238 9.83 5.60 -13.15
N LEU A 239 8.84 4.84 -13.62
CA LEU A 239 8.67 3.40 -13.34
C LEU A 239 9.87 2.55 -13.76
N THR A 240 10.59 2.96 -14.81
CA THR A 240 11.77 2.22 -15.32
C THR A 240 13.03 2.43 -14.47
N ARG A 241 12.94 3.23 -13.40
CA ARG A 241 14.08 3.65 -12.59
C ARG A 241 13.79 3.46 -11.12
N TYR A 242 14.59 2.64 -10.45
CA TYR A 242 14.59 2.60 -8.99
C TYR A 242 15.12 3.93 -8.44
N THR A 243 14.36 4.56 -7.57
CA THR A 243 14.80 5.76 -6.83
C THR A 243 14.35 5.68 -5.37
N PRO A 244 15.10 6.32 -4.44
CA PRO A 244 14.67 6.44 -3.05
C PRO A 244 13.32 7.16 -2.87
N LYS A 245 12.88 7.94 -3.86
CA LYS A 245 11.58 8.64 -3.82
C LYS A 245 10.38 7.68 -3.80
N HIS A 246 10.55 6.44 -4.30
CA HIS A 246 9.51 5.40 -4.24
C HIS A 246 9.32 4.80 -2.83
N ASP A 247 10.21 5.14 -1.89
CA ASP A 247 10.08 4.69 -0.51
C ASP A 247 9.04 5.52 0.25
N VAL A 248 7.87 4.93 0.47
CA VAL A 248 6.75 5.58 1.16
C VAL A 248 7.06 5.84 2.65
N SER A 249 8.11 5.24 3.21
CA SER A 249 8.56 5.52 4.58
C SER A 249 8.99 6.97 4.81
N GLN A 250 9.25 7.73 3.74
CA GLN A 250 9.47 9.18 3.81
C GLN A 250 8.22 9.95 4.29
N ARG A 251 7.08 9.28 4.47
CA ARG A 251 5.82 9.85 4.94
C ARG A 251 5.39 9.35 6.31
N LEU A 252 6.32 8.69 7.03
CA LEU A 252 6.08 8.20 8.38
C LEU A 252 5.88 9.37 9.36
N LEU A 253 4.71 9.39 10.00
CA LEU A 253 4.42 10.25 11.16
C LEU A 253 4.75 9.54 12.46
N ALA A 254 4.50 8.22 12.53
CA ALA A 254 4.84 7.37 13.67
C ALA A 254 4.90 5.90 13.24
N LYS A 255 5.55 5.07 14.06
CA LYS A 255 5.54 3.61 13.95
C LYS A 255 5.36 2.97 15.32
N PHE A 256 4.51 1.95 15.38
CA PHE A 256 4.11 1.29 16.62
C PHE A 256 4.36 -0.21 16.53
N GLU A 257 4.96 -0.78 17.57
CA GLU A 257 5.03 -2.22 17.76
C GLU A 257 3.85 -2.66 18.63
N LEU A 258 3.05 -3.61 18.12
CA LEU A 258 1.92 -4.19 18.85
C LEU A 258 2.46 -5.25 19.80
N THR A 259 2.48 -4.94 21.09
CA THR A 259 3.02 -5.80 22.14
C THR A 259 1.92 -6.37 23.03
N GLY A 260 2.27 -7.33 23.90
CA GLY A 260 1.31 -7.94 24.81
C GLY A 260 0.64 -9.21 24.25
N ASN A 261 -0.54 -9.54 24.76
CA ASN A 261 -1.24 -10.78 24.42
C ASN A 261 -1.98 -10.65 23.08
N ARG A 262 -1.56 -11.42 22.08
CA ARG A 262 -2.18 -11.43 20.75
C ARG A 262 -3.68 -11.78 20.79
N ALA A 263 -4.10 -12.68 21.67
CA ALA A 263 -5.51 -13.04 21.77
C ALA A 263 -6.37 -11.87 22.26
N GLU A 264 -5.82 -10.99 23.11
CA GLU A 264 -6.50 -9.76 23.56
C GLU A 264 -6.63 -8.78 22.40
N TRP A 265 -5.56 -8.56 21.62
CA TRP A 265 -5.61 -7.75 20.42
C TRP A 265 -6.68 -8.26 19.44
N LEU A 266 -6.69 -9.56 19.13
CA LEU A 266 -7.68 -10.14 18.21
C LEU A 266 -9.11 -10.03 18.74
N ARG A 267 -9.32 -10.13 20.05
CA ARG A 267 -10.64 -9.93 20.68
C ARG A 267 -11.11 -8.48 20.55
N GLU A 268 -10.24 -7.49 20.78
CA GLU A 268 -10.56 -6.07 20.60
C GLU A 268 -10.82 -5.71 19.12
N LEU A 269 -10.20 -6.43 18.19
CA LEU A 269 -10.31 -6.22 16.74
C LEU A 269 -11.46 -7.00 16.09
N SER A 270 -12.11 -7.94 16.77
CA SER A 270 -12.97 -9.01 16.24
C SER A 270 -14.31 -8.58 15.62
N THR A 271 -14.43 -7.38 15.08
CA THR A 271 -15.64 -6.90 14.39
C THR A 271 -15.80 -7.45 12.96
N PHE A 272 -14.75 -7.99 12.36
CA PHE A 272 -14.79 -8.59 11.03
C PHE A 272 -14.22 -10.00 11.06
N ALA A 273 -14.92 -10.94 10.46
CA ALA A 273 -14.34 -12.24 10.20
C ALA A 273 -13.21 -12.10 9.16
N ARG A 274 -12.15 -12.91 9.28
CA ARG A 274 -11.06 -12.92 8.28
C ARG A 274 -11.57 -13.12 6.86
N GLN A 275 -12.60 -13.93 6.70
CA GLN A 275 -13.26 -14.19 5.41
C GLN A 275 -13.92 -12.95 4.79
N ASP A 276 -14.36 -11.97 5.59
CA ASP A 276 -14.90 -10.71 5.08
C ASP A 276 -13.79 -9.83 4.51
N VAL A 277 -12.67 -9.76 5.22
CA VAL A 277 -11.49 -8.97 4.83
C VAL A 277 -10.84 -9.49 3.55
N TYR A 278 -10.82 -10.81 3.38
CA TYR A 278 -10.28 -11.50 2.21
C TYR A 278 -11.40 -12.14 1.37
N SER A 279 -12.57 -11.48 1.34
CA SER A 279 -13.75 -12.02 0.64
C SER A 279 -13.41 -12.48 -0.77
N GLU A 280 -13.96 -13.64 -1.13
CA GLU A 280 -13.93 -14.13 -2.50
C GLU A 280 -14.95 -13.34 -3.33
N ASP A 281 -14.45 -12.64 -4.33
CA ASP A 281 -15.24 -11.90 -5.30
C ASP A 281 -14.73 -12.19 -6.72
N PHE A 282 -15.35 -11.58 -7.70
CA PHE A 282 -15.02 -11.79 -9.10
C PHE A 282 -13.52 -11.71 -9.39
N PHE A 283 -12.81 -10.69 -8.89
CA PHE A 283 -11.39 -10.53 -9.16
C PHE A 283 -10.52 -11.58 -8.47
N SER A 284 -10.91 -12.06 -7.29
CA SER A 284 -10.21 -13.18 -6.66
C SER A 284 -10.41 -14.49 -7.41
N GLN A 285 -11.61 -14.72 -7.96
CA GLN A 285 -11.93 -15.93 -8.73
C GLN A 285 -11.17 -16.03 -10.06
N ILE A 286 -11.08 -14.93 -10.81
CA ILE A 286 -10.37 -14.92 -12.09
C ILE A 286 -8.85 -14.84 -11.98
N ARG A 287 -8.30 -14.66 -10.77
CA ARG A 287 -6.86 -14.44 -10.56
C ARG A 287 -5.99 -15.55 -11.16
N SER A 288 -6.30 -16.81 -10.86
CA SER A 288 -5.54 -17.95 -11.36
C SER A 288 -5.56 -18.02 -12.91
N GLN A 289 -6.68 -17.74 -13.53
CA GLN A 289 -6.84 -17.70 -14.97
C GLN A 289 -5.95 -16.62 -15.62
N VAL A 290 -5.97 -15.39 -15.09
CA VAL A 290 -5.17 -14.27 -15.59
C VAL A 290 -3.67 -14.56 -15.44
N VAL A 291 -3.24 -15.05 -14.28
CA VAL A 291 -1.83 -15.39 -14.02
C VAL A 291 -1.36 -16.49 -14.98
N SER A 292 -2.15 -17.56 -15.15
CA SER A 292 -1.80 -18.67 -16.05
C SER A 292 -1.68 -18.23 -17.53
N LYS A 293 -2.50 -17.27 -17.99
CA LYS A 293 -2.36 -16.72 -19.36
C LYS A 293 -0.99 -16.09 -19.58
N VAL A 294 -0.50 -15.33 -18.59
CA VAL A 294 0.80 -14.63 -18.69
C VAL A 294 1.96 -15.61 -18.54
N ASP A 295 1.87 -16.59 -17.65
CA ASP A 295 2.95 -17.55 -17.41
C ASP A 295 3.13 -18.47 -18.63
N LYS A 296 2.07 -18.99 -19.23
CA LYS A 296 2.10 -19.76 -20.49
C LYS A 296 2.69 -18.96 -21.66
N SER A 297 2.37 -17.67 -21.77
CA SER A 297 2.95 -16.80 -22.81
C SER A 297 4.45 -16.57 -22.62
N ASN A 298 4.96 -16.67 -21.40
CA ASN A 298 6.40 -16.56 -21.11
C ASN A 298 7.13 -17.87 -21.39
N GLU A 299 6.53 -19.03 -21.16
CA GLU A 299 7.10 -20.34 -21.50
C GLU A 299 7.27 -20.49 -23.02
N GLN A 300 6.32 -20.03 -23.82
CA GLN A 300 6.44 -20.02 -25.27
C GLN A 300 7.54 -19.13 -25.81
N LEU A 301 7.90 -18.05 -25.08
CA LEU A 301 9.01 -17.15 -25.41
C LEU A 301 10.36 -17.62 -24.83
N SER A 302 10.35 -18.50 -23.82
CA SER A 302 11.57 -18.98 -23.15
C SER A 302 12.18 -20.24 -23.76
N VAL A 303 11.61 -20.79 -24.81
CA VAL A 303 12.20 -21.91 -25.57
C VAL A 303 13.53 -21.53 -26.25
N ASP A 304 13.86 -20.22 -26.33
CA ASP A 304 15.08 -19.70 -26.93
C ASP A 304 16.11 -19.07 -25.98
N LEU A 305 15.95 -19.20 -24.63
CA LEU A 305 16.92 -18.66 -23.67
C LEU A 305 17.32 -19.70 -22.59
N PRO A 306 18.61 -19.85 -22.28
CA PRO A 306 19.08 -20.86 -21.31
C PRO A 306 18.58 -20.55 -19.90
N ALA A 307 18.18 -21.61 -19.19
CA ALA A 307 17.63 -21.61 -17.86
C ALA A 307 18.51 -20.87 -16.83
N GLN A 308 17.93 -19.87 -16.17
CA GLN A 308 18.49 -19.31 -14.93
C GLN A 308 17.77 -19.88 -13.72
N PRO A 309 18.47 -20.13 -12.60
CA PRO A 309 17.94 -20.88 -11.47
C PRO A 309 16.86 -20.10 -10.70
N GLU A 310 15.74 -20.78 -10.50
CA GLU A 310 14.64 -20.35 -9.62
C GLU A 310 15.10 -20.25 -8.17
N ARG A 311 14.88 -19.08 -7.53
CA ARG A 311 14.76 -18.98 -6.07
C ARG A 311 13.82 -17.83 -5.70
N PHE A 312 12.54 -18.14 -5.60
CA PHE A 312 11.62 -17.37 -4.76
C PHE A 312 10.95 -18.32 -3.77
N PRO A 313 10.99 -18.03 -2.46
CA PRO A 313 10.18 -18.79 -1.52
C PRO A 313 8.72 -18.41 -1.73
N SER A 314 7.90 -19.45 -1.93
CA SER A 314 6.45 -19.37 -1.94
C SER A 314 5.94 -18.70 -0.66
N LEU A 315 5.15 -17.65 -0.82
CA LEU A 315 4.34 -17.09 0.25
C LEU A 315 3.22 -18.09 0.57
N GLY A 316 3.46 -18.92 1.60
CA GLY A 316 2.42 -19.69 2.26
C GLY A 316 1.70 -18.83 3.31
#